data_62f18de1405824b364affe01b7bf5013
#
_entry.id   62f18de1405824b364affe01b7bf5013
#
_cell.length_a   1.000
_cell.length_b   1.000
_cell.length_c   1.000
_cell.angle_alpha   90.00
_cell.angle_beta   90.00
_cell.angle_gamma   90.00
#
_symmetry.space_group_name_H-M   'P 1'
#
loop_
_entity.id
_entity.type
_entity.pdbx_description
1 polymer ?
#
loop_
_entity_poly.entity_id
_entity_poly.type
_entity_poly.pdbx_seq_one_letter_code
_entity_poly.pdbx_strand_id
1 'polypeptide(L)'
;RIDGTDAGILARLRAEGTRSAADVVLLVDATRLWRAQQDGLFAPIRSSILETAVPPAYRAEADADGATAWFGLSSRARLIVYDKTRFQAQDVDTYEKLASPAVAGAVCLRSGSHPYNLSLFTAMVNHTGAEKTERWLQQLVGNMARAPKGGDTDQMRAVASGECGVAVVNSYYLARLMLSEKADDQQVVQRLATVFPNQASWGTHMNIAGGAVAAHSQNKTNAVKFLEYLVSTSAQQHFANGNNEWPIKAGTAYDNRALSEMSPNGFKADALPVNKMGPYVADVQRMLDRVKFQ
;
A
#
# COMPACT_ATOMS: atom_id res chain seq x y z
N ARG A 1 22.87 2.99 8.22
CA ARG A 1 21.63 2.47 7.66
C ARG A 1 21.73 0.97 7.50
N ILE A 2 20.67 0.27 7.89
CA ILE A 2 20.54 -1.17 7.70
C ILE A 2 19.32 -1.37 6.81
N ASP A 3 19.52 -2.04 5.69
CA ASP A 3 18.48 -2.38 4.73
C ASP A 3 18.17 -3.88 4.81
N GLY A 4 16.91 -4.23 4.58
CA GLY A 4 16.44 -5.61 4.58
C GLY A 4 14.96 -5.69 4.24
N THR A 5 14.43 -6.90 4.27
CA THR A 5 12.98 -7.07 4.23
C THR A 5 12.37 -6.55 5.53
N ASP A 6 11.17 -5.96 5.48
CA ASP A 6 10.52 -5.45 6.70
C ASP A 6 10.37 -6.53 7.79
N ALA A 7 10.09 -7.77 7.40
CA ALA A 7 10.04 -8.89 8.34
C ALA A 7 11.40 -9.14 9.00
N GLY A 8 12.49 -9.08 8.24
CA GLY A 8 13.85 -9.23 8.74
C GLY A 8 14.25 -8.09 9.68
N ILE A 9 13.91 -6.85 9.34
CA ILE A 9 14.13 -5.67 10.19
C ILE A 9 13.39 -5.83 11.51
N LEU A 10 12.12 -6.19 11.51
CA LEU A 10 11.32 -6.39 12.72
C LEU A 10 11.82 -7.56 13.56
N ALA A 11 12.22 -8.68 12.96
CA ALA A 11 12.81 -9.81 13.64
C ALA A 11 14.12 -9.42 14.34
N ARG A 12 14.95 -8.64 13.67
CA ARG A 12 16.21 -8.11 14.22
C ARG A 12 15.95 -7.19 15.40
N LEU A 13 15.03 -6.23 15.29
CA LEU A 13 14.67 -5.32 16.39
C LEU A 13 14.22 -6.09 17.63
N ARG A 14 13.39 -7.15 17.47
CA ARG A 14 12.96 -8.01 18.57
C ARG A 14 14.15 -8.75 19.20
N ALA A 15 15.03 -9.31 18.39
CA ALA A 15 16.18 -10.06 18.89
C ALA A 15 17.22 -9.20 19.61
N GLU A 16 17.44 -7.98 19.11
CA GLU A 16 18.37 -7.03 19.71
C GLU A 16 17.80 -6.39 21.01
N GLY A 17 16.49 -6.15 21.05
CA GLY A 17 15.80 -5.55 22.20
C GLY A 17 16.47 -4.24 22.65
N THR A 18 16.80 -4.14 23.94
CA THR A 18 17.47 -2.95 24.54
C THR A 18 18.88 -2.70 24.02
N ARG A 19 19.49 -3.67 23.32
CA ARG A 19 20.82 -3.53 22.70
C ARG A 19 20.77 -3.04 21.27
N SER A 20 19.58 -2.80 20.73
CA SER A 20 19.44 -2.29 19.36
C SER A 20 20.05 -0.90 19.24
N ALA A 21 20.84 -0.70 18.19
CA ALA A 21 21.39 0.60 17.82
C ALA A 21 20.45 1.40 16.91
N ALA A 22 19.24 0.91 16.64
CA ALA A 22 18.28 1.59 15.80
C ALA A 22 17.65 2.78 16.49
N ASP A 23 17.66 3.94 15.82
CA ASP A 23 16.96 5.13 16.29
C ASP A 23 15.64 5.36 15.55
N VAL A 24 15.61 5.10 14.23
CA VAL A 24 14.43 5.23 13.38
C VAL A 24 14.16 3.93 12.65
N VAL A 25 12.91 3.56 12.56
CA VAL A 25 12.43 2.40 11.81
C VAL A 25 11.53 2.90 10.69
N LEU A 26 11.87 2.54 9.45
CA LEU A 26 11.06 2.83 8.26
C LEU A 26 10.50 1.52 7.71
N LEU A 27 9.20 1.44 7.54
CA LEU A 27 8.51 0.25 7.04
C LEU A 27 7.55 0.61 5.92
N VAL A 28 7.31 -0.37 5.06
CA VAL A 28 6.33 -0.28 3.98
C VAL A 28 5.11 -1.10 4.35
N ASP A 29 3.96 -0.45 4.35
CA ASP A 29 2.63 -0.96 4.69
C ASP A 29 2.19 -0.70 6.13
N ALA A 30 0.99 -0.11 6.25
CA ALA A 30 0.41 0.28 7.53
C ALA A 30 0.14 -0.91 8.45
N THR A 31 -0.17 -2.09 7.92
CA THR A 31 -0.41 -3.29 8.74
C THR A 31 0.85 -3.76 9.45
N ARG A 32 2.03 -3.56 8.83
CA ARG A 32 3.32 -3.85 9.46
C ARG A 32 3.70 -2.83 10.51
N LEU A 33 3.42 -1.54 10.27
CA LEU A 33 3.58 -0.49 11.28
C LEU A 33 2.70 -0.76 12.50
N TRP A 34 1.43 -1.10 12.27
CA TRP A 34 0.52 -1.48 13.33
C TRP A 34 1.03 -2.70 14.11
N ARG A 35 1.47 -3.76 13.42
CA ARG A 35 2.01 -4.95 14.08
C ARG A 35 3.25 -4.63 14.92
N ALA A 36 4.17 -3.84 14.39
CA ALA A 36 5.38 -3.43 15.12
C ALA A 36 5.03 -2.60 16.37
N GLN A 37 3.99 -1.77 16.30
CA GLN A 37 3.44 -1.07 17.46
C GLN A 37 2.90 -2.04 18.51
N GLN A 38 2.10 -3.04 18.10
CA GLN A 38 1.56 -4.06 19.03
C GLN A 38 2.67 -4.88 19.71
N ASP A 39 3.77 -5.10 19.01
CA ASP A 39 4.94 -5.80 19.52
C ASP A 39 5.85 -4.89 20.39
N GLY A 40 5.45 -3.64 20.67
CA GLY A 40 6.19 -2.70 21.52
C GLY A 40 7.51 -2.21 20.92
N LEU A 41 7.68 -2.27 19.60
CA LEU A 41 8.95 -1.93 18.93
C LEU A 41 9.13 -0.43 18.68
N PHE A 42 8.13 0.39 18.99
CA PHE A 42 8.15 1.84 18.78
C PHE A 42 7.98 2.61 20.08
N ALA A 43 8.69 3.74 20.20
CA ALA A 43 8.47 4.73 21.23
C ALA A 43 7.44 5.75 20.70
N PRO A 44 6.25 5.89 21.30
CA PRO A 44 5.33 6.95 20.95
C PRO A 44 5.96 8.32 21.18
N ILE A 45 5.68 9.27 20.30
CA ILE A 45 6.25 10.61 20.32
C ILE A 45 5.16 11.67 20.14
N ARG A 46 5.44 12.89 20.60
CA ARG A 46 4.66 14.09 20.31
C ARG A 46 5.47 15.00 19.39
N SER A 47 4.90 15.43 18.30
CA SER A 47 5.50 16.41 17.39
C SER A 47 4.40 17.17 16.66
N SER A 48 4.25 18.43 16.97
CA SER A 48 3.29 19.30 16.28
C SER A 48 3.58 19.42 14.77
N ILE A 49 4.84 19.28 14.37
CA ILE A 49 5.25 19.28 12.95
C ILE A 49 4.69 18.04 12.25
N LEU A 50 4.92 16.84 12.82
CA LEU A 50 4.41 15.58 12.26
C LEU A 50 2.87 15.53 12.28
N GLU A 51 2.25 15.95 13.37
CA GLU A 51 0.80 15.96 13.54
C GLU A 51 0.09 16.92 12.58
N THR A 52 0.73 18.05 12.25
CA THR A 52 0.22 18.99 11.25
C THR A 52 0.43 18.50 9.83
N ALA A 53 1.59 17.87 9.54
CA ALA A 53 1.95 17.45 8.20
C ALA A 53 1.25 16.15 7.77
N VAL A 54 1.03 15.21 8.72
CA VAL A 54 0.46 13.88 8.43
C VAL A 54 -1.01 13.83 8.84
N PRO A 55 -1.95 13.70 7.89
CA PRO A 55 -3.36 13.57 8.20
C PRO A 55 -3.65 12.42 9.18
N PRO A 56 -4.66 12.53 10.07
CA PRO A 56 -5.03 11.48 11.02
C PRO A 56 -5.28 10.11 10.38
N ALA A 57 -5.77 10.10 9.14
CA ALA A 57 -6.00 8.86 8.39
C ALA A 57 -4.71 8.07 8.09
N TYR A 58 -3.54 8.69 8.15
CA TYR A 58 -2.25 8.12 7.75
C TYR A 58 -1.24 8.01 8.90
N ARG A 59 -1.69 7.94 10.14
CA ARG A 59 -0.84 7.75 11.32
C ARG A 59 -1.52 6.85 12.35
N ALA A 60 -0.76 6.39 13.35
CA ALA A 60 -1.34 5.71 14.51
C ALA A 60 -2.29 6.65 15.26
N GLU A 61 -3.30 6.08 15.91
CA GLU A 61 -4.08 6.83 16.91
C GLU A 61 -3.15 7.27 18.04
N ALA A 62 -3.35 8.48 18.53
CA ALA A 62 -2.66 8.96 19.71
C ALA A 62 -3.09 8.14 20.94
N ASP A 63 -2.16 7.84 21.82
CA ASP A 63 -2.42 7.23 23.11
C ASP A 63 -3.07 8.22 24.10
N ALA A 64 -3.32 7.75 25.32
CA ALA A 64 -3.95 8.57 26.37
C ALA A 64 -3.17 9.84 26.72
N ASP A 65 -1.84 9.81 26.49
CA ASP A 65 -0.96 10.96 26.70
C ASP A 65 -0.87 11.86 25.45
N GLY A 66 -1.54 11.53 24.37
CA GLY A 66 -1.50 12.26 23.10
C GLY A 66 -0.25 11.99 22.27
N ALA A 67 0.50 10.91 22.53
CA ALA A 67 1.66 10.52 21.74
C ALA A 67 1.28 9.52 20.64
N THR A 68 1.95 9.61 19.49
CA THR A 68 1.67 8.79 18.30
C THR A 68 2.84 7.87 18.01
N ALA A 69 2.56 6.58 17.80
CA ALA A 69 3.59 5.55 17.67
C ALA A 69 4.30 5.57 16.30
N TRP A 70 3.62 5.93 15.22
CA TRP A 70 4.17 5.99 13.86
C TRP A 70 3.40 6.96 12.98
N PHE A 71 4.06 7.44 11.94
CA PHE A 71 3.54 8.42 10.98
C PHE A 71 3.76 7.93 9.55
N GLY A 72 2.79 8.15 8.67
CA GLY A 72 2.97 8.01 7.23
C GLY A 72 3.93 9.05 6.68
N LEU A 73 4.71 8.66 5.70
CA LEU A 73 5.73 9.52 5.07
C LEU A 73 5.46 9.71 3.58
N SER A 74 4.85 8.74 2.93
CA SER A 74 4.37 8.81 1.56
C SER A 74 3.17 7.88 1.39
N SER A 75 2.39 8.06 0.31
CA SER A 75 1.21 7.26 0.06
C SER A 75 1.16 6.71 -1.36
N ARG A 76 0.44 5.59 -1.54
CA ARG A 76 0.22 4.93 -2.81
C ARG A 76 -1.18 4.35 -2.89
N ALA A 77 -1.73 4.36 -4.10
CA ALA A 77 -3.02 3.76 -4.39
C ALA A 77 -2.86 2.31 -4.85
N ARG A 78 -3.84 1.48 -4.58
CA ARG A 78 -3.96 0.12 -5.10
C ARG A 78 -4.86 0.14 -6.33
N LEU A 79 -4.28 0.13 -7.52
CA LEU A 79 -4.98 0.29 -8.79
C LEU A 79 -5.40 -1.06 -9.36
N ILE A 80 -6.41 -1.03 -10.25
CA ILE A 80 -6.67 -2.13 -11.17
C ILE A 80 -6.14 -1.72 -12.54
N VAL A 81 -5.28 -2.57 -13.11
CA VAL A 81 -4.83 -2.48 -14.51
C VAL A 81 -5.46 -3.60 -15.33
N TYR A 82 -5.80 -3.33 -16.59
CA TYR A 82 -6.45 -4.29 -17.46
C TYR A 82 -6.00 -4.17 -18.91
N ASP A 83 -6.13 -5.25 -19.66
CA ASP A 83 -5.93 -5.26 -21.10
C ASP A 83 -7.09 -4.54 -21.79
N LYS A 84 -6.85 -3.32 -22.27
CA LYS A 84 -7.86 -2.45 -22.92
C LYS A 84 -8.43 -2.99 -24.21
N THR A 85 -7.87 -4.09 -24.75
CA THR A 85 -8.41 -4.77 -25.94
C THR A 85 -9.41 -5.85 -25.58
N ARG A 86 -9.47 -6.27 -24.30
CA ARG A 86 -10.34 -7.33 -23.80
C ARG A 86 -11.42 -6.83 -22.84
N PHE A 87 -11.14 -5.77 -22.11
CA PHE A 87 -12.01 -5.24 -21.06
C PHE A 87 -12.22 -3.73 -21.20
N GLN A 88 -13.30 -3.25 -20.63
CA GLN A 88 -13.62 -1.84 -20.47
C GLN A 88 -13.47 -1.43 -19.00
N ALA A 89 -13.31 -0.13 -18.73
CA ALA A 89 -13.19 0.38 -17.37
C ALA A 89 -14.35 -0.06 -16.46
N GLN A 90 -15.55 -0.04 -16.98
CA GLN A 90 -16.77 -0.44 -16.25
C GLN A 90 -16.82 -1.91 -15.83
N ASP A 91 -16.02 -2.79 -16.45
CA ASP A 91 -15.95 -4.20 -16.08
C ASP A 91 -15.15 -4.42 -14.80
N VAL A 92 -14.29 -3.44 -14.43
CA VAL A 92 -13.26 -3.55 -13.39
C VAL A 92 -13.15 -2.29 -12.50
N ASP A 93 -14.14 -1.40 -12.49
CA ASP A 93 -14.12 -0.11 -11.79
C ASP A 93 -14.28 -0.21 -10.27
N THR A 94 -14.46 -1.42 -9.73
CA THR A 94 -14.45 -1.69 -8.29
C THR A 94 -13.68 -2.96 -7.97
N TYR A 95 -13.15 -3.07 -6.74
CA TYR A 95 -12.52 -4.33 -6.29
C TYR A 95 -13.51 -5.47 -6.24
N GLU A 96 -14.78 -5.17 -5.93
CA GLU A 96 -15.86 -6.16 -5.88
C GLU A 96 -16.07 -6.84 -7.24
N LYS A 97 -15.88 -6.12 -8.34
CA LYS A 97 -16.02 -6.65 -9.71
C LYS A 97 -14.94 -7.67 -10.09
N LEU A 98 -13.82 -7.74 -9.37
CA LEU A 98 -12.82 -8.80 -9.59
C LEU A 98 -13.35 -10.21 -9.27
N ALA A 99 -14.46 -10.29 -8.52
CA ALA A 99 -15.16 -11.54 -8.24
C ALA A 99 -16.34 -11.80 -9.21
N SER A 100 -16.57 -10.93 -10.19
CA SER A 100 -17.68 -11.08 -11.14
C SER A 100 -17.36 -12.10 -12.23
N PRO A 101 -18.38 -12.76 -12.83
CA PRO A 101 -18.19 -13.66 -13.98
C PRO A 101 -17.56 -12.98 -15.20
N ALA A 102 -17.67 -11.65 -15.35
CA ALA A 102 -17.11 -10.90 -16.46
C ALA A 102 -15.58 -11.03 -16.58
N VAL A 103 -14.90 -11.30 -15.48
CA VAL A 103 -13.42 -11.45 -15.43
C VAL A 103 -12.98 -12.87 -15.07
N ALA A 104 -13.87 -13.87 -15.29
CA ALA A 104 -13.56 -15.27 -15.00
C ALA A 104 -12.31 -15.74 -15.78
N GLY A 105 -11.36 -16.37 -15.08
CA GLY A 105 -10.11 -16.84 -15.67
C GLY A 105 -9.18 -15.76 -16.20
N ALA A 106 -9.39 -14.50 -15.78
CA ALA A 106 -8.60 -13.37 -16.28
C ALA A 106 -7.80 -12.62 -15.20
N VAL A 107 -8.07 -12.84 -13.92
CA VAL A 107 -7.45 -12.06 -12.83
C VAL A 107 -6.08 -12.62 -12.46
N CYS A 108 -5.08 -11.75 -12.33
CA CYS A 108 -3.78 -12.08 -11.80
C CYS A 108 -3.41 -11.19 -10.60
N LEU A 109 -2.92 -11.82 -9.57
CA LEU A 109 -2.47 -11.19 -8.34
C LEU A 109 -1.15 -11.79 -7.89
N ARG A 110 -0.41 -11.03 -7.11
CA ARG A 110 0.67 -11.57 -6.29
C ARG A 110 0.10 -12.38 -5.13
N SER A 111 0.95 -13.06 -4.35
CA SER A 111 0.54 -13.86 -3.19
C SER A 111 -0.53 -13.14 -2.33
N GLY A 112 -1.54 -13.89 -1.92
CA GLY A 112 -2.60 -13.40 -1.03
C GLY A 112 -2.07 -12.93 0.32
N SER A 113 -1.06 -13.62 0.88
CA SER A 113 -0.41 -13.27 2.14
C SER A 113 0.58 -12.10 2.02
N HIS A 114 0.80 -11.56 0.81
CA HIS A 114 1.65 -10.38 0.68
C HIS A 114 0.98 -9.16 1.35
N PRO A 115 1.72 -8.35 2.11
CA PRO A 115 1.17 -7.20 2.85
C PRO A 115 0.24 -6.30 2.04
N TYR A 116 0.54 -6.02 0.78
CA TYR A 116 -0.29 -5.15 -0.07
C TYR A 116 -1.69 -5.73 -0.33
N ASN A 117 -1.79 -7.04 -0.46
CA ASN A 117 -3.07 -7.72 -0.59
C ASN A 117 -3.77 -7.85 0.77
N LEU A 118 -3.02 -8.21 1.84
CA LEU A 118 -3.56 -8.22 3.20
C LEU A 118 -4.18 -6.88 3.57
N SER A 119 -3.51 -5.76 3.29
CA SER A 119 -4.05 -4.42 3.56
C SER A 119 -5.31 -4.13 2.78
N LEU A 120 -5.37 -4.44 1.48
CA LEU A 120 -6.58 -4.29 0.69
C LEU A 120 -7.73 -5.14 1.26
N PHE A 121 -7.46 -6.40 1.57
CA PHE A 121 -8.49 -7.32 2.06
C PHE A 121 -8.97 -6.94 3.46
N THR A 122 -8.10 -6.42 4.32
CA THR A 122 -8.52 -5.87 5.62
C THR A 122 -9.33 -4.58 5.47
N ALA A 123 -9.04 -3.73 4.49
CA ALA A 123 -9.88 -2.59 4.16
C ALA A 123 -11.27 -3.06 3.68
N MET A 124 -11.34 -4.09 2.84
CA MET A 124 -12.61 -4.68 2.42
C MET A 124 -13.42 -5.25 3.59
N VAL A 125 -12.77 -5.88 4.58
CA VAL A 125 -13.45 -6.32 5.83
C VAL A 125 -14.08 -5.14 6.56
N ASN A 126 -13.37 -4.02 6.65
CA ASN A 126 -13.91 -2.80 7.27
C ASN A 126 -15.13 -2.25 6.52
N HIS A 127 -15.13 -2.29 5.18
CA HIS A 127 -16.23 -1.73 4.37
C HIS A 127 -17.41 -2.67 4.19
N THR A 128 -17.17 -3.99 4.08
CA THR A 128 -18.20 -4.94 3.66
C THR A 128 -18.51 -6.01 4.71
N GLY A 129 -17.67 -6.13 5.74
CA GLY A 129 -17.75 -7.17 6.76
C GLY A 129 -17.04 -8.47 6.36
N ALA A 130 -16.69 -9.26 7.37
CA ALA A 130 -15.85 -10.46 7.22
C ALA A 130 -16.47 -11.52 6.29
N GLU A 131 -17.75 -11.82 6.46
CA GLU A 131 -18.45 -12.86 5.70
C GLU A 131 -18.53 -12.53 4.20
N LYS A 132 -18.85 -11.26 3.86
CA LYS A 132 -18.91 -10.81 2.46
C LYS A 132 -17.53 -10.81 1.83
N THR A 133 -16.50 -10.38 2.58
CA THR A 133 -15.12 -10.38 2.10
C THR A 133 -14.63 -11.81 1.84
N GLU A 134 -14.94 -12.78 2.70
CA GLU A 134 -14.55 -14.17 2.50
C GLU A 134 -15.21 -14.78 1.25
N ARG A 135 -16.52 -14.54 1.05
CA ARG A 135 -17.21 -14.95 -0.19
C ARG A 135 -16.60 -14.32 -1.42
N TRP A 136 -16.27 -13.03 -1.34
CA TRP A 136 -15.59 -12.33 -2.43
C TRP A 136 -14.20 -12.93 -2.71
N LEU A 137 -13.40 -13.24 -1.69
CA LEU A 137 -12.10 -13.90 -1.85
C LEU A 137 -12.22 -15.26 -2.52
N GLN A 138 -13.24 -16.04 -2.16
CA GLN A 138 -13.50 -17.34 -2.78
C GLN A 138 -13.80 -17.21 -4.28
N GLN A 139 -14.63 -16.24 -4.66
CA GLN A 139 -14.96 -15.95 -6.05
C GLN A 139 -13.76 -15.37 -6.81
N LEU A 140 -13.00 -14.48 -6.20
CA LEU A 140 -11.76 -13.93 -6.75
C LEU A 140 -10.76 -15.02 -7.09
N VAL A 141 -10.55 -15.99 -6.19
CA VAL A 141 -9.67 -17.15 -6.45
C VAL A 141 -10.19 -17.96 -7.65
N GLY A 142 -11.51 -18.16 -7.76
CA GLY A 142 -12.14 -18.81 -8.91
C GLY A 142 -11.93 -18.07 -10.23
N ASN A 143 -11.75 -16.75 -10.20
CA ASN A 143 -11.53 -15.91 -11.38
C ASN A 143 -10.05 -15.76 -11.77
N MET A 144 -9.13 -16.36 -11.03
CA MET A 144 -7.71 -16.26 -11.35
C MET A 144 -7.34 -16.99 -12.65
N ALA A 145 -6.55 -16.35 -13.49
CA ALA A 145 -5.98 -16.96 -14.70
C ALA A 145 -4.91 -18.02 -14.37
N ARG A 146 -4.26 -17.87 -13.23
CA ARG A 146 -3.19 -18.75 -12.75
C ARG A 146 -2.98 -18.61 -11.24
N ALA A 147 -2.24 -19.52 -10.65
CA ALA A 147 -1.78 -19.39 -9.28
C ALA A 147 -0.97 -18.08 -9.08
N PRO A 148 -1.05 -17.45 -7.89
CA PRO A 148 -0.29 -16.24 -7.58
C PRO A 148 1.22 -16.46 -7.76
N LYS A 149 1.88 -15.54 -8.43
CA LYS A 149 3.35 -15.54 -8.60
C LYS A 149 3.87 -14.13 -8.92
N GLY A 150 5.11 -13.85 -8.57
CA GLY A 150 5.79 -12.60 -8.90
C GLY A 150 5.27 -11.37 -8.15
N GLY A 151 5.80 -10.21 -8.54
CA GLY A 151 5.44 -8.91 -7.99
C GLY A 151 4.46 -8.13 -8.87
N ASP A 152 4.16 -6.88 -8.51
CA ASP A 152 3.19 -6.06 -9.25
C ASP A 152 3.63 -5.79 -10.70
N THR A 153 4.93 -5.60 -10.95
CA THR A 153 5.47 -5.45 -12.32
C THR A 153 5.22 -6.72 -13.15
N ASP A 154 5.38 -7.90 -12.54
CA ASP A 154 5.15 -9.17 -13.23
C ASP A 154 3.67 -9.35 -13.59
N GLN A 155 2.75 -8.86 -12.73
CA GLN A 155 1.32 -8.87 -13.03
C GLN A 155 1.02 -7.97 -14.25
N MET A 156 1.58 -6.76 -14.32
CA MET A 156 1.40 -5.86 -15.47
C MET A 156 1.92 -6.46 -16.77
N ARG A 157 3.10 -7.09 -16.73
CA ARG A 157 3.66 -7.80 -17.89
C ARG A 157 2.80 -9.00 -18.30
N ALA A 158 2.22 -9.74 -17.34
CA ALA A 158 1.31 -10.84 -17.63
C ALA A 158 0.01 -10.36 -18.28
N VAL A 159 -0.51 -9.18 -17.90
CA VAL A 159 -1.65 -8.56 -18.60
C VAL A 159 -1.27 -8.15 -20.01
N ALA A 160 -0.13 -7.49 -20.18
CA ALA A 160 0.33 -7.05 -21.50
C ALA A 160 0.63 -8.20 -22.47
N SER A 161 1.08 -9.36 -21.98
CA SER A 161 1.32 -10.56 -22.79
C SER A 161 0.05 -11.36 -23.10
N GLY A 162 -1.08 -11.04 -22.47
CA GLY A 162 -2.34 -11.77 -22.61
C GLY A 162 -2.46 -13.03 -21.71
N GLU A 163 -1.46 -13.36 -20.87
CA GLU A 163 -1.55 -14.42 -19.84
C GLU A 163 -2.69 -14.09 -18.85
N CYS A 164 -2.85 -12.82 -18.53
CA CYS A 164 -3.91 -12.30 -17.69
C CYS A 164 -4.73 -11.25 -18.46
N GLY A 165 -5.90 -10.90 -17.97
CA GLY A 165 -6.69 -9.81 -18.48
C GLY A 165 -6.73 -8.60 -17.55
N VAL A 166 -6.63 -8.86 -16.24
CA VAL A 166 -6.79 -7.87 -15.17
C VAL A 166 -5.79 -8.17 -14.05
N ALA A 167 -5.25 -7.13 -13.44
CA ALA A 167 -4.39 -7.26 -12.28
C ALA A 167 -4.57 -6.11 -11.28
N VAL A 168 -4.21 -6.35 -10.01
CA VAL A 168 -4.18 -5.32 -8.97
C VAL A 168 -2.73 -4.98 -8.61
N VAL A 169 -2.37 -3.71 -8.71
CA VAL A 169 -0.99 -3.24 -8.56
C VAL A 169 -0.92 -1.95 -7.76
N ASN A 170 0.20 -1.70 -7.10
CA ASN A 170 0.45 -0.39 -6.52
C ASN A 170 0.86 0.63 -7.59
N SER A 171 0.35 1.84 -7.46
CA SER A 171 0.52 2.94 -8.41
C SER A 171 1.98 3.23 -8.79
N TYR A 172 2.89 3.19 -7.83
CA TYR A 172 4.30 3.50 -8.09
C TYR A 172 5.01 2.48 -9.02
N TYR A 173 4.52 1.23 -9.10
CA TYR A 173 5.05 0.28 -10.09
C TYR A 173 4.63 0.64 -11.51
N LEU A 174 3.36 1.06 -11.68
CA LEU A 174 2.90 1.55 -12.98
C LEU A 174 3.65 2.83 -13.36
N ALA A 175 3.82 3.77 -12.43
CA ALA A 175 4.58 4.99 -12.66
C ALA A 175 6.02 4.71 -13.12
N ARG A 176 6.68 3.70 -12.52
CA ARG A 176 8.03 3.27 -12.97
C ARG A 176 8.05 2.80 -14.41
N LEU A 177 7.05 2.03 -14.84
CA LEU A 177 6.96 1.60 -16.24
C LEU A 177 6.67 2.78 -17.18
N MET A 178 5.79 3.69 -16.77
CA MET A 178 5.45 4.90 -17.56
C MET A 178 6.67 5.81 -17.76
N LEU A 179 7.58 5.89 -16.77
CA LEU A 179 8.79 6.71 -16.81
C LEU A 179 10.02 5.96 -17.35
N SER A 180 9.90 4.66 -17.62
CA SER A 180 11.01 3.87 -18.15
C SER A 180 11.31 4.23 -19.60
N GLU A 181 12.59 4.33 -19.95
CA GLU A 181 13.04 4.52 -21.33
C GLU A 181 13.18 3.20 -22.11
N LYS A 182 12.94 2.06 -21.44
CA LYS A 182 13.05 0.73 -22.08
C LYS A 182 11.84 0.47 -22.97
N ALA A 183 12.09 0.08 -24.22
CA ALA A 183 11.04 -0.21 -25.19
C ALA A 183 10.03 -1.27 -24.68
N ASP A 184 10.52 -2.32 -24.02
CA ASP A 184 9.66 -3.37 -23.46
C ASP A 184 8.70 -2.83 -22.40
N ASP A 185 9.13 -1.94 -21.52
CA ASP A 185 8.29 -1.33 -20.51
C ASP A 185 7.23 -0.41 -21.15
N GLN A 186 7.61 0.34 -22.19
CA GLN A 186 6.67 1.17 -22.93
C GLN A 186 5.62 0.35 -23.67
N GLN A 187 5.98 -0.80 -24.24
CA GLN A 187 5.02 -1.73 -24.86
C GLN A 187 4.02 -2.27 -23.83
N VAL A 188 4.48 -2.58 -22.60
CA VAL A 188 3.57 -2.97 -21.51
C VAL A 188 2.57 -1.85 -21.23
N VAL A 189 3.04 -0.62 -21.02
CA VAL A 189 2.17 0.53 -20.72
C VAL A 189 1.16 0.79 -21.83
N GLN A 190 1.59 0.70 -23.10
CA GLN A 190 0.70 0.89 -24.26
C GLN A 190 -0.45 -0.12 -24.33
N ARG A 191 -0.26 -1.33 -23.80
CA ARG A 191 -1.31 -2.38 -23.79
C ARG A 191 -2.31 -2.20 -22.65
N LEU A 192 -1.89 -1.58 -21.55
CA LEU A 192 -2.69 -1.43 -20.35
C LEU A 192 -3.63 -0.23 -20.40
N ALA A 193 -4.75 -0.36 -19.70
CA ALA A 193 -5.48 0.76 -19.16
C ALA A 193 -5.62 0.59 -17.64
N THR A 194 -5.98 1.67 -16.95
CA THR A 194 -5.97 1.73 -15.48
C THR A 194 -7.26 2.36 -14.97
N VAL A 195 -7.77 1.83 -13.87
CA VAL A 195 -8.81 2.48 -13.06
C VAL A 195 -8.36 2.67 -11.63
N PHE A 196 -8.82 3.77 -11.03
CA PHE A 196 -8.86 3.96 -9.58
C PHE A 196 -10.17 3.35 -9.10
N PRO A 197 -10.16 2.20 -8.41
CA PRO A 197 -11.41 1.50 -8.10
C PRO A 197 -12.30 2.25 -7.10
N ASN A 198 -13.57 1.90 -7.07
CA ASN A 198 -14.54 2.33 -6.05
C ASN A 198 -14.81 3.84 -5.99
N GLN A 199 -14.65 4.57 -7.10
CA GLN A 199 -14.84 6.03 -7.13
C GLN A 199 -16.28 6.45 -6.78
N ALA A 200 -17.28 5.62 -7.13
CA ALA A 200 -18.68 5.85 -6.78
C ALA A 200 -19.07 5.35 -5.37
N SER A 201 -18.17 4.69 -4.66
CA SER A 201 -18.42 4.12 -3.32
C SER A 201 -17.40 4.61 -2.29
N TRP A 202 -16.65 3.72 -1.66
CA TRP A 202 -15.71 4.05 -0.57
C TRP A 202 -14.36 4.64 -1.03
N GLY A 203 -14.08 4.62 -2.32
CA GLY A 203 -12.85 5.20 -2.88
C GLY A 203 -11.75 4.17 -3.10
N THR A 204 -10.64 4.61 -3.68
CA THR A 204 -9.49 3.74 -3.95
C THR A 204 -8.71 3.48 -2.68
N HIS A 205 -8.42 2.21 -2.39
CA HIS A 205 -7.59 1.81 -1.26
C HIS A 205 -6.23 2.48 -1.29
N MET A 206 -5.89 3.13 -0.17
CA MET A 206 -4.61 3.81 0.04
C MET A 206 -3.77 3.07 1.05
N ASN A 207 -2.46 3.10 0.86
CA ASN A 207 -1.50 2.61 1.83
C ASN A 207 -0.28 3.55 1.92
N ILE A 208 0.59 3.34 2.89
CA ILE A 208 1.69 4.24 3.22
C ILE A 208 3.04 3.52 3.32
N ALA A 209 4.12 4.22 3.04
CA ALA A 209 5.37 4.01 3.72
C ALA A 209 5.38 4.90 4.97
N GLY A 210 5.87 4.40 6.09
CA GLY A 210 5.82 5.14 7.34
C GLY A 210 7.07 4.96 8.18
N GLY A 211 7.17 5.77 9.22
CA GLY A 211 8.31 5.80 10.12
C GLY A 211 7.91 5.95 11.57
N ALA A 212 8.78 5.45 12.44
CA ALA A 212 8.65 5.49 13.89
C ALA A 212 10.01 5.67 14.55
N VAL A 213 10.01 6.15 15.78
CA VAL A 213 11.18 6.10 16.66
C VAL A 213 11.27 4.70 17.26
N ALA A 214 12.43 4.07 17.21
CA ALA A 214 12.63 2.75 17.82
C ALA A 214 12.46 2.81 19.35
N ALA A 215 11.83 1.79 19.93
CA ALA A 215 11.48 1.76 21.35
C ALA A 215 12.68 2.05 22.28
N HIS A 216 13.85 1.50 21.93
CA HIS A 216 15.08 1.59 22.72
C HIS A 216 16.10 2.59 22.17
N SER A 217 15.68 3.51 21.27
CA SER A 217 16.56 4.55 20.74
C SER A 217 17.22 5.36 21.85
N GLN A 218 18.54 5.51 21.75
CA GLN A 218 19.34 6.37 22.64
C GLN A 218 19.37 7.82 22.14
N ASN A 219 18.90 8.08 20.92
CA ASN A 219 18.95 9.38 20.24
C ASN A 219 17.54 9.90 19.86
N LYS A 220 16.56 9.70 20.75
CA LYS A 220 15.13 10.00 20.45
C LYS A 220 14.91 11.39 19.88
N THR A 221 15.56 12.41 20.43
CA THR A 221 15.44 13.80 19.96
C THR A 221 15.88 13.94 18.49
N ASN A 222 16.98 13.31 18.09
CA ASN A 222 17.45 13.37 16.71
C ASN A 222 16.60 12.48 15.79
N ALA A 223 16.10 11.35 16.31
CA ALA A 223 15.17 10.50 15.58
C ALA A 223 13.86 11.25 15.23
N VAL A 224 13.30 12.01 16.17
CA VAL A 224 12.14 12.88 15.92
C VAL A 224 12.46 13.93 14.87
N LYS A 225 13.56 14.66 14.97
CA LYS A 225 14.00 15.65 13.97
C LYS A 225 14.15 15.03 12.57
N PHE A 226 14.64 13.80 12.51
CA PHE A 226 14.76 13.10 11.21
C PHE A 226 13.38 12.78 10.63
N LEU A 227 12.42 12.30 11.42
CA LEU A 227 11.05 12.10 10.95
C LEU A 227 10.39 13.41 10.53
N GLU A 228 10.60 14.50 11.28
CA GLU A 228 10.13 15.84 10.90
C GLU A 228 10.73 16.31 9.57
N TYR A 229 12.01 16.05 9.34
CA TYR A 229 12.63 16.31 8.04
C TYR A 229 11.94 15.53 6.91
N LEU A 230 11.57 14.27 7.13
CA LEU A 230 10.92 13.44 6.10
C LEU A 230 9.52 13.94 5.71
N VAL A 231 8.87 14.79 6.51
CA VAL A 231 7.63 15.49 6.14
C VAL A 231 7.86 16.94 5.68
N SER A 232 9.11 17.38 5.54
CA SER A 232 9.43 18.67 4.93
C SER A 232 9.06 18.69 3.46
N THR A 233 8.81 19.87 2.90
CA THR A 233 8.47 20.02 1.48
C THR A 233 9.51 19.35 0.56
N SER A 234 10.82 19.54 0.84
CA SER A 234 11.90 18.95 0.05
C SER A 234 11.87 17.42 0.07
N ALA A 235 11.73 16.79 1.26
CA ALA A 235 11.66 15.34 1.37
C ALA A 235 10.39 14.77 0.70
N GLN A 236 9.26 15.45 0.82
CA GLN A 236 8.01 15.05 0.19
C GLN A 236 8.06 15.14 -1.34
N GLN A 237 8.72 16.15 -1.88
CA GLN A 237 9.01 16.23 -3.31
C GLN A 237 9.92 15.08 -3.77
N HIS A 238 10.92 14.71 -2.95
CA HIS A 238 11.79 13.56 -3.25
C HIS A 238 11.00 12.25 -3.29
N PHE A 239 10.07 12.01 -2.37
CA PHE A 239 9.21 10.82 -2.42
C PHE A 239 8.36 10.78 -3.70
N ALA A 240 7.79 11.91 -4.11
CA ALA A 240 6.99 11.97 -5.32
C ALA A 240 7.84 11.78 -6.58
N ASN A 241 8.93 12.52 -6.71
CA ASN A 241 9.72 12.56 -7.95
C ASN A 241 10.67 11.36 -8.08
N GLY A 242 11.21 10.86 -6.95
CA GLY A 242 12.16 9.74 -6.93
C GLY A 242 11.53 8.37 -6.70
N ASN A 243 10.53 8.27 -5.82
CA ASN A 243 9.89 7.01 -5.47
C ASN A 243 8.56 6.78 -6.19
N ASN A 244 8.02 7.79 -6.88
CA ASN A 244 6.71 7.75 -7.54
C ASN A 244 5.54 7.48 -6.56
N GLU A 245 5.63 8.00 -5.35
CA GLU A 245 4.59 7.92 -4.32
C GLU A 245 4.03 9.31 -4.03
N TRP A 246 2.72 9.43 -3.82
CA TRP A 246 2.14 10.73 -3.48
C TRP A 246 2.66 11.26 -2.16
N PRO A 247 2.92 12.58 -2.06
CA PRO A 247 3.25 13.21 -0.80
C PRO A 247 2.16 12.96 0.24
N ILE A 248 2.56 12.74 1.50
CA ILE A 248 1.62 12.62 2.60
C ILE A 248 1.13 14.00 3.06
N LYS A 249 1.99 15.00 2.94
CA LYS A 249 1.70 16.39 3.28
C LYS A 249 0.86 17.04 2.18
N ALA A 250 -0.37 17.41 2.52
CA ALA A 250 -1.28 18.08 1.58
C ALA A 250 -0.67 19.37 1.00
N GLY A 251 -0.97 19.66 -0.26
CA GLY A 251 -0.50 20.85 -0.96
C GLY A 251 0.98 20.83 -1.36
N THR A 252 1.70 19.72 -1.17
CA THR A 252 3.06 19.61 -1.69
C THR A 252 3.05 19.52 -3.22
N ALA A 253 3.62 20.52 -3.89
CA ALA A 253 3.83 20.47 -5.33
C ALA A 253 4.94 19.48 -5.68
N TYR A 254 4.77 18.71 -6.76
CA TYR A 254 5.74 17.76 -7.27
C TYR A 254 5.76 17.77 -8.80
N ASP A 255 6.87 17.31 -9.36
CA ASP A 255 7.08 17.21 -10.81
C ASP A 255 7.29 15.74 -11.18
N ASN A 256 6.20 14.96 -11.15
CA ASN A 256 6.19 13.57 -11.60
C ASN A 256 5.09 13.37 -12.65
N ARG A 257 5.52 13.30 -13.91
CA ARG A 257 4.63 13.15 -15.06
C ARG A 257 3.70 11.94 -14.91
N ALA A 258 4.21 10.80 -14.47
CA ALA A 258 3.40 9.58 -14.37
C ALA A 258 2.29 9.69 -13.32
N LEU A 259 2.56 10.28 -12.15
CA LEU A 259 1.54 10.52 -11.12
C LEU A 259 0.46 11.49 -11.63
N SER A 260 0.88 12.54 -12.35
CA SER A 260 -0.06 13.53 -12.92
C SER A 260 -0.91 12.95 -14.05
N GLU A 261 -0.31 12.16 -14.94
CA GLU A 261 -1.02 11.50 -16.05
C GLU A 261 -1.98 10.39 -15.58
N MET A 262 -1.63 9.64 -14.52
CA MET A 262 -2.51 8.62 -13.96
C MET A 262 -3.81 9.20 -13.36
N SER A 263 -3.76 10.40 -12.80
CA SER A 263 -4.91 11.03 -12.14
C SER A 263 -5.00 12.53 -12.42
N PRO A 264 -5.23 12.94 -13.69
CA PRO A 264 -5.19 14.36 -14.07
C PRO A 264 -6.25 15.21 -13.38
N ASN A 265 -7.36 14.61 -12.97
CA ASN A 265 -8.46 15.27 -12.26
C ASN A 265 -8.53 14.87 -10.77
N GLY A 266 -7.48 14.24 -10.24
CA GLY A 266 -7.51 13.63 -8.91
C GLY A 266 -8.36 12.34 -8.89
N PHE A 267 -8.50 11.76 -7.70
CA PHE A 267 -9.34 10.61 -7.46
C PHE A 267 -9.84 10.62 -6.00
N LYS A 268 -10.94 9.91 -5.76
CA LYS A 268 -11.44 9.69 -4.40
C LYS A 268 -10.61 8.61 -3.73
N ALA A 269 -9.77 9.01 -2.78
CA ALA A 269 -9.08 8.08 -1.89
C ALA A 269 -10.04 7.51 -0.85
N ASP A 270 -9.81 6.26 -0.43
CA ASP A 270 -10.51 5.69 0.71
C ASP A 270 -10.21 6.50 1.98
N ALA A 271 -11.27 6.90 2.68
CA ALA A 271 -11.18 7.66 3.92
C ALA A 271 -10.91 6.79 5.16
N LEU A 272 -10.87 5.44 5.01
CA LEU A 272 -10.57 4.53 6.11
C LEU A 272 -9.18 4.84 6.68
N PRO A 273 -9.06 5.17 7.98
CA PRO A 273 -7.74 5.34 8.58
C PRO A 273 -6.93 4.05 8.48
N VAL A 274 -5.69 4.15 7.99
CA VAL A 274 -4.87 2.97 7.69
C VAL A 274 -4.53 2.12 8.93
N ASN A 275 -4.58 2.69 10.13
CA ASN A 275 -4.41 1.95 11.39
C ASN A 275 -5.58 0.99 11.69
N LYS A 276 -6.76 1.21 11.11
CA LYS A 276 -7.94 0.34 11.27
C LYS A 276 -7.80 -0.99 10.53
N MET A 277 -6.85 -1.11 9.62
CA MET A 277 -6.59 -2.37 8.89
C MET A 277 -5.90 -3.42 9.76
N GLY A 278 -4.99 -2.99 10.64
CA GLY A 278 -4.14 -3.87 11.43
C GLY A 278 -4.89 -4.96 12.21
N PRO A 279 -5.96 -4.64 12.95
CA PRO A 279 -6.71 -5.62 13.76
C PRO A 279 -7.25 -6.83 12.98
N TYR A 280 -7.54 -6.67 11.69
CA TYR A 280 -8.13 -7.71 10.85
C TYR A 280 -7.12 -8.60 10.11
N VAL A 281 -5.81 -8.32 10.21
CA VAL A 281 -4.78 -9.07 9.45
C VAL A 281 -4.82 -10.57 9.74
N ALA A 282 -4.97 -10.96 11.02
CA ALA A 282 -5.04 -12.38 11.39
C ALA A 282 -6.32 -13.04 10.88
N ASP A 283 -7.44 -12.34 10.88
CA ASP A 283 -8.72 -12.86 10.38
C ASP A 283 -8.65 -13.05 8.87
N VAL A 284 -8.12 -12.06 8.14
CA VAL A 284 -7.93 -12.14 6.69
C VAL A 284 -6.97 -13.28 6.34
N GLN A 285 -5.87 -13.46 7.09
CA GLN A 285 -4.97 -14.60 6.84
C GLN A 285 -5.71 -15.94 6.97
N ARG A 286 -6.54 -16.10 7.99
CA ARG A 286 -7.37 -17.32 8.13
C ARG A 286 -8.37 -17.51 6.98
N MET A 287 -8.95 -16.41 6.46
CA MET A 287 -9.81 -16.48 5.27
C MET A 287 -9.03 -16.96 4.05
N LEU A 288 -7.83 -16.39 3.82
CA LEU A 288 -6.96 -16.79 2.70
C LEU A 288 -6.58 -18.28 2.76
N ASP A 289 -6.29 -18.79 3.97
CA ASP A 289 -5.98 -20.21 4.18
C ASP A 289 -7.20 -21.09 3.82
N ARG A 290 -8.41 -20.70 4.22
CA ARG A 290 -9.67 -21.44 3.90
C ARG A 290 -9.98 -21.44 2.40
N VAL A 291 -9.78 -20.31 1.73
CA VAL A 291 -10.03 -20.19 0.27
C VAL A 291 -8.84 -20.63 -0.59
N LYS A 292 -7.74 -21.07 0.04
CA LYS A 292 -6.51 -21.53 -0.61
C LYS A 292 -5.85 -20.48 -1.50
N PHE A 293 -5.91 -19.23 -1.10
CA PHE A 293 -5.24 -18.13 -1.78
C PHE A 293 -3.83 -17.93 -1.18
N GLN A 294 -2.85 -18.63 -1.69
CA GLN A 294 -1.46 -18.59 -1.23
C GLN A 294 -0.62 -17.53 -1.96
#